data_f3fa798428e569f3fc02e2f6ee8efe29
#
_entry.id   f3fa798428e569f3fc02e2f6ee8efe29
#
_cell.length_a   1.000
_cell.length_b   1.000
_cell.length_c   1.000
_cell.angle_alpha   90.00
_cell.angle_beta   90.00
_cell.angle_gamma   90.00
#
_symmetry.space_group_name_H-M   'P 1'
#
loop_
_entity.id
_entity.type
_entity.pdbx_description
1 polymer ?
#
loop_
_entity_poly.entity_id
_entity_poly.type
_entity_poly.pdbx_seq_one_letter_code
_entity_poly.pdbx_strand_id
1 'polypeptide(L)'
;MILELQAPSAHRWKSFVLVYSPLLRFWIEHKQVPASAQDDILQECLKSIFLGIGEFRRHKFESGSFRGWLRTIVNRRVADYFRSSSNLKSAPPELLLVAEAREQRDPAELVAEEVALKELEARALHLIRESTAERTWQMFWLSTVEQQPTAKIAEQFDVTPAAVRVAKARVIGRLRKMFVDSASQSES
;
A
#
# COMPACT_ATOMS: atom_id res chain seq x y z
N MET A 1 -1.74 28.71 15.70
CA MET A 1 -1.29 27.46 16.29
C MET A 1 -1.18 26.46 15.14
N ILE A 2 0.03 26.31 14.62
CA ILE A 2 0.31 25.47 13.45
C ILE A 2 0.39 24.05 14.02
N LEU A 3 -0.60 23.21 13.70
CA LEU A 3 -0.52 21.78 13.94
C LEU A 3 0.65 21.27 13.08
N GLU A 4 1.75 20.89 13.74
CA GLU A 4 2.84 20.18 13.09
C GLU A 4 2.28 18.87 12.52
N LEU A 5 2.15 18.84 11.20
CA LEU A 5 1.90 17.62 10.44
C LEU A 5 3.03 16.65 10.78
N GLN A 6 2.76 15.65 11.58
CA GLN A 6 3.76 14.64 11.91
C GLN A 6 4.05 13.83 10.66
N ALA A 7 5.16 14.17 9.99
CA ALA A 7 5.70 13.37 8.92
C ALA A 7 5.94 11.93 9.42
N PRO A 8 5.71 10.91 8.58
CA PRO A 8 5.97 9.53 8.96
C PRO A 8 7.44 9.38 9.37
N SER A 9 7.72 8.61 10.44
CA SER A 9 9.11 8.35 10.83
C SER A 9 9.91 7.78 9.65
N ALA A 10 11.21 8.11 9.54
CA ALA A 10 12.06 7.69 8.42
C ALA A 10 12.02 6.17 8.17
N HIS A 11 11.91 5.36 9.24
CA HIS A 11 11.81 3.92 9.13
C HIS A 11 10.48 3.48 8.49
N ARG A 12 9.35 4.07 8.90
CA ARG A 12 8.02 3.76 8.34
C ARG A 12 7.94 4.19 6.88
N TRP A 13 8.51 5.34 6.55
CA TRP A 13 8.58 5.83 5.18
C TRP A 13 9.38 4.89 4.29
N LYS A 14 10.55 4.43 4.74
CA LYS A 14 11.37 3.43 4.02
C LYS A 14 10.58 2.15 3.74
N SER A 15 9.88 1.62 4.74
CA SER A 15 9.04 0.42 4.57
C SER A 15 7.90 0.66 3.59
N PHE A 16 7.24 1.83 3.66
CA PHE A 16 6.21 2.22 2.70
C PHE A 16 6.75 2.24 1.27
N VAL A 17 7.84 2.94 1.02
CA VAL A 17 8.48 3.03 -0.30
C VAL A 17 8.83 1.64 -0.83
N LEU A 18 9.43 0.78 -0.01
CA LEU A 18 9.82 -0.58 -0.42
C LEU A 18 8.62 -1.45 -0.82
N VAL A 19 7.51 -1.32 -0.11
CA VAL A 19 6.29 -2.12 -0.36
C VAL A 19 5.49 -1.57 -1.53
N TYR A 20 5.26 -0.24 -1.57
CA TYR A 20 4.30 0.36 -2.50
C TYR A 20 4.90 0.85 -3.82
N SER A 21 6.20 1.18 -3.89
CA SER A 21 6.78 1.70 -5.14
C SER A 21 6.57 0.78 -6.35
N PRO A 22 6.65 -0.56 -6.25
CA PRO A 22 6.39 -1.42 -7.40
C PRO A 22 4.94 -1.33 -7.89
N LEU A 23 3.96 -1.22 -7.00
CA LEU A 23 2.56 -1.04 -7.38
C LEU A 23 2.32 0.34 -8.02
N LEU A 24 2.93 1.41 -7.48
CA LEU A 24 2.85 2.75 -8.06
C LEU A 24 3.47 2.78 -9.44
N ARG A 25 4.64 2.13 -9.61
CA ARG A 25 5.32 1.98 -10.91
C ARG A 25 4.45 1.23 -11.91
N PHE A 26 3.88 0.10 -11.50
CA PHE A 26 2.93 -0.66 -12.32
C PHE A 26 1.80 0.24 -12.86
N TRP A 27 1.16 1.05 -12.00
CA TRP A 27 0.10 1.95 -12.44
C TRP A 27 0.59 3.06 -13.39
N ILE A 28 1.83 3.58 -13.22
CA ILE A 28 2.44 4.59 -14.09
C ILE A 28 2.72 3.99 -15.48
N GLU A 29 3.30 2.79 -15.54
CA GLU A 29 3.63 2.07 -16.77
C GLU A 29 2.38 1.82 -17.62
N HIS A 30 1.26 1.44 -17.01
CA HIS A 30 -0.01 1.19 -17.70
C HIS A 30 -0.74 2.47 -18.16
N LYS A 31 -0.17 3.65 -17.91
CA LYS A 31 -0.70 4.95 -18.38
C LYS A 31 0.03 5.50 -19.60
N GLN A 32 0.74 4.65 -20.36
CA GLN A 32 1.46 5.05 -21.58
C GLN A 32 2.49 6.18 -21.36
N VAL A 33 3.01 6.31 -20.15
CA VAL A 33 4.07 7.24 -19.82
C VAL A 33 5.38 6.74 -20.40
N PRO A 34 6.15 7.58 -21.15
CA PRO A 34 7.47 7.21 -21.65
C PRO A 34 8.39 6.73 -20.52
N ALA A 35 9.16 5.66 -20.76
CA ALA A 35 10.05 5.07 -19.76
C ALA A 35 11.00 6.10 -19.11
N SER A 36 11.47 7.07 -19.89
CA SER A 36 12.34 8.16 -19.41
C SER A 36 11.69 9.09 -18.37
N ALA A 37 10.35 9.14 -18.29
CA ALA A 37 9.62 10.00 -17.38
C ALA A 37 9.03 9.25 -16.19
N GLN A 38 9.03 7.92 -16.21
CA GLN A 38 8.35 7.11 -15.17
C GLN A 38 8.97 7.31 -13.78
N ASP A 39 10.28 7.39 -13.69
CA ASP A 39 10.99 7.58 -12.41
C ASP A 39 10.69 8.97 -11.80
N ASP A 40 10.66 10.01 -12.60
CA ASP A 40 10.34 11.36 -12.13
C ASP A 40 8.89 11.43 -11.63
N ILE A 41 7.95 10.84 -12.36
CA ILE A 41 6.55 10.76 -11.94
C ILE A 41 6.42 9.95 -10.65
N LEU A 42 7.14 8.84 -10.51
CA LEU A 42 7.15 8.05 -9.28
C LEU A 42 7.63 8.88 -8.08
N GLN A 43 8.71 9.65 -8.24
CA GLN A 43 9.22 10.54 -7.19
C GLN A 43 8.18 11.62 -6.81
N GLU A 44 7.51 12.24 -7.78
CA GLU A 44 6.46 13.21 -7.50
C GLU A 44 5.22 12.57 -6.83
N CYS A 45 4.89 11.31 -7.17
CA CYS A 45 3.87 10.53 -6.45
C CYS A 45 4.27 10.31 -4.99
N LEU A 46 5.49 9.81 -4.75
CA LEU A 46 6.00 9.55 -3.40
C LEU A 46 6.04 10.81 -2.55
N LYS A 47 6.48 11.94 -3.11
CA LYS A 47 6.45 13.25 -2.45
C LYS A 47 5.03 13.68 -2.07
N SER A 48 4.08 13.51 -2.98
CA SER A 48 2.67 13.85 -2.75
C SER A 48 2.05 12.97 -1.66
N ILE A 49 2.39 11.68 -1.66
CA ILE A 49 1.96 10.72 -0.65
C ILE A 49 2.56 11.11 0.71
N PHE A 50 3.86 11.41 0.77
CA PHE A 50 4.53 11.81 2.00
C PHE A 50 3.87 13.01 2.66
N LEU A 51 3.54 14.03 1.86
CA LEU A 51 2.89 15.25 2.35
C LEU A 51 1.42 15.04 2.73
N GLY A 52 0.71 14.17 2.02
CA GLY A 52 -0.73 13.98 2.20
C GLY A 52 -1.13 12.82 3.10
N ILE A 53 -0.19 11.94 3.49
CA ILE A 53 -0.52 10.69 4.22
C ILE A 53 -1.09 10.97 5.61
N GLY A 54 -0.64 12.05 6.28
CA GLY A 54 -1.14 12.46 7.60
C GLY A 54 -2.57 12.99 7.57
N GLU A 55 -3.05 13.45 6.39
CA GLU A 55 -4.39 13.99 6.21
C GLU A 55 -5.35 12.99 5.57
N PHE A 56 -4.86 11.81 5.21
CA PHE A 56 -5.70 10.79 4.62
C PHE A 56 -6.82 10.39 5.59
N ARG A 57 -8.07 10.66 5.18
CA ARG A 57 -9.28 10.30 5.93
C ARG A 57 -10.18 9.44 5.04
N ARG A 58 -10.55 8.27 5.52
CA ARG A 58 -11.42 7.32 4.78
C ARG A 58 -12.73 7.96 4.30
N HIS A 59 -13.30 8.87 5.09
CA HIS A 59 -14.60 9.48 4.78
C HIS A 59 -14.57 10.50 3.64
N LYS A 60 -13.39 10.92 3.21
CA LYS A 60 -13.25 11.96 2.18
C LYS A 60 -13.22 11.39 0.77
N PHE A 61 -13.10 10.06 0.63
CA PHE A 61 -13.04 9.37 -0.65
C PHE A 61 -14.21 8.39 -0.76
N GLU A 62 -15.02 8.52 -1.78
CA GLU A 62 -16.15 7.62 -2.06
C GLU A 62 -15.74 6.16 -2.18
N SER A 63 -14.50 5.89 -2.60
CA SER A 63 -13.93 4.56 -2.65
C SER A 63 -13.49 4.02 -1.29
N GLY A 64 -13.37 4.86 -0.25
CA GLY A 64 -13.04 4.50 1.14
C GLY A 64 -11.73 3.73 1.34
N SER A 65 -10.91 3.51 0.30
CA SER A 65 -9.71 2.67 0.37
C SER A 65 -8.44 3.48 0.21
N PHE A 66 -7.42 3.12 0.98
CA PHE A 66 -6.08 3.70 0.86
C PHE A 66 -5.48 3.52 -0.54
N ARG A 67 -5.69 2.36 -1.15
CA ARG A 67 -5.27 2.10 -2.53
C ARG A 67 -5.95 3.01 -3.54
N GLY A 68 -7.23 3.28 -3.37
CA GLY A 68 -7.97 4.25 -4.21
C GLY A 68 -7.38 5.65 -4.11
N TRP A 69 -7.00 6.10 -2.91
CA TRP A 69 -6.31 7.36 -2.71
C TRP A 69 -4.93 7.39 -3.39
N LEU A 70 -4.10 6.34 -3.25
CA LEU A 70 -2.82 6.25 -3.96
C LEU A 70 -3.01 6.30 -5.48
N ARG A 71 -4.00 5.59 -6.01
CA ARG A 71 -4.33 5.61 -7.45
C ARG A 71 -4.74 7.01 -7.93
N THR A 72 -5.50 7.74 -7.13
CA THR A 72 -5.86 9.14 -7.43
C THR A 72 -4.62 10.03 -7.53
N ILE A 73 -3.62 9.85 -6.65
CA ILE A 73 -2.36 10.58 -6.71
C ILE A 73 -1.61 10.24 -7.98
N VAL A 74 -1.46 8.96 -8.33
CA VAL A 74 -0.79 8.54 -9.57
C VAL A 74 -1.48 9.15 -10.79
N ASN A 75 -2.79 9.01 -10.90
CA ASN A 75 -3.56 9.57 -12.01
C ASN A 75 -3.36 11.07 -12.15
N ARG A 76 -3.38 11.81 -11.04
CA ARG A 76 -3.15 13.25 -11.02
C ARG A 76 -1.74 13.62 -11.50
N ARG A 77 -0.70 12.92 -11.02
CA ARG A 77 0.68 13.22 -11.42
C ARG A 77 0.96 12.87 -12.88
N VAL A 78 0.39 11.79 -13.39
CA VAL A 78 0.45 11.45 -14.81
C VAL A 78 -0.27 12.50 -15.65
N ALA A 79 -1.45 12.96 -15.25
CA ALA A 79 -2.16 14.05 -15.94
C ALA A 79 -1.37 15.37 -15.91
N ASP A 80 -0.71 15.70 -14.77
CA ASP A 80 0.15 16.88 -14.66
C ASP A 80 1.36 16.79 -15.62
N TYR A 81 1.97 15.61 -15.74
CA TYR A 81 3.05 15.37 -16.70
C TYR A 81 2.62 15.62 -18.13
N PHE A 82 1.50 15.07 -18.58
CA PHE A 82 1.02 15.28 -19.95
C PHE A 82 0.59 16.73 -20.22
N ARG A 83 0.13 17.46 -19.20
CA ARG A 83 -0.21 18.91 -19.33
C ARG A 83 1.03 19.78 -19.42
N SER A 84 2.10 19.46 -18.69
CA SER A 84 3.33 20.28 -18.64
C SER A 84 4.26 20.02 -19.83
N SER A 85 4.31 18.79 -20.34
CA SER A 85 4.99 18.50 -21.57
C SER A 85 4.12 19.08 -22.70
N SER A 86 4.63 20.01 -23.49
CA SER A 86 3.98 20.65 -24.65
C SER A 86 3.45 19.68 -25.73
N ASN A 87 3.41 18.42 -25.44
CA ASN A 87 2.76 17.33 -26.15
C ASN A 87 1.26 17.22 -25.79
N LEU A 88 0.55 18.35 -25.64
CA LEU A 88 -0.91 18.42 -25.49
C LEU A 88 -1.71 17.65 -26.58
N LYS A 89 -1.04 17.24 -27.66
CA LYS A 89 -1.64 16.40 -28.71
C LYS A 89 -1.63 14.90 -28.41
N SER A 90 -0.97 14.45 -27.34
CA SER A 90 -0.79 13.03 -27.02
C SER A 90 -1.37 12.61 -25.68
N ALA A 91 -2.00 13.51 -24.92
CA ALA A 91 -2.73 13.11 -23.71
C ALA A 91 -3.99 12.33 -24.13
N PRO A 92 -4.14 11.06 -23.74
CA PRO A 92 -5.38 10.33 -23.97
C PRO A 92 -6.55 11.14 -23.35
N PRO A 93 -7.66 11.36 -24.07
CA PRO A 93 -8.82 12.10 -23.56
C PRO A 93 -9.34 11.56 -22.22
N GLU A 94 -9.15 10.26 -21.98
CA GLU A 94 -9.52 9.52 -20.78
C GLU A 94 -8.77 9.98 -19.52
N LEU A 95 -7.55 10.53 -19.64
CA LEU A 95 -6.79 11.06 -18.51
C LEU A 95 -7.37 12.39 -17.95
N LEU A 96 -8.14 13.09 -18.77
CA LEU A 96 -8.85 14.32 -18.36
C LEU A 96 -10.19 14.00 -17.66
N LEU A 97 -10.74 12.80 -17.86
CA LEU A 97 -12.02 12.32 -17.31
C LEU A 97 -11.86 11.38 -16.12
N VAL A 98 -10.68 11.27 -15.53
CA VAL A 98 -10.28 10.25 -14.53
C VAL A 98 -11.06 10.31 -13.21
N ALA A 99 -11.92 11.27 -12.99
CA ALA A 99 -12.82 11.24 -11.84
C ALA A 99 -14.02 10.27 -12.01
N GLU A 100 -14.40 9.93 -13.25
CA GLU A 100 -15.64 9.19 -13.54
C GLU A 100 -15.47 7.81 -14.20
N ALA A 101 -14.30 7.48 -14.78
CA ALA A 101 -14.10 6.22 -15.50
C ALA A 101 -13.79 5.05 -14.55
N ARG A 102 -14.77 4.66 -13.74
CA ARG A 102 -14.71 3.44 -12.91
C ARG A 102 -15.10 2.16 -13.70
N GLU A 103 -15.54 2.30 -14.95
CA GLU A 103 -16.34 1.26 -15.59
C GLU A 103 -15.75 0.50 -16.77
N GLN A 104 -14.60 0.87 -17.32
CA GLN A 104 -14.03 0.10 -18.44
C GLN A 104 -12.52 -0.11 -18.26
N ARG A 105 -12.15 -0.98 -17.34
CA ARG A 105 -10.78 -1.50 -17.26
C ARG A 105 -10.66 -2.71 -18.18
N ASP A 106 -9.60 -2.74 -18.98
CA ASP A 106 -9.24 -3.93 -19.74
C ASP A 106 -9.12 -5.14 -18.79
N PRO A 107 -9.78 -6.27 -19.05
CA PRO A 107 -9.63 -7.49 -18.27
C PRO A 107 -8.16 -7.90 -18.07
N ALA A 108 -7.28 -7.67 -19.05
CA ALA A 108 -5.85 -7.93 -18.94
C ALA A 108 -5.17 -7.01 -17.91
N GLU A 109 -5.55 -5.73 -17.83
CA GLU A 109 -5.06 -4.80 -16.80
C GLU A 109 -5.50 -5.23 -15.40
N LEU A 110 -6.72 -5.74 -15.24
CA LEU A 110 -7.22 -6.23 -13.96
C LEU A 110 -6.43 -7.45 -13.47
N VAL A 111 -6.11 -8.39 -14.35
CA VAL A 111 -5.29 -9.57 -14.02
C VAL A 111 -3.87 -9.15 -13.65
N ALA A 112 -3.26 -8.25 -14.42
CA ALA A 112 -1.93 -7.75 -14.14
C ALA A 112 -1.87 -6.98 -12.81
N GLU A 113 -2.91 -6.19 -12.48
CA GLU A 113 -3.02 -5.51 -11.19
C GLU A 113 -3.14 -6.50 -10.02
N GLU A 114 -3.89 -7.59 -10.20
CA GLU A 114 -3.99 -8.65 -9.19
C GLU A 114 -2.63 -9.28 -8.90
N VAL A 115 -1.81 -9.54 -9.92
CA VAL A 115 -0.44 -10.03 -9.75
C VAL A 115 0.40 -9.01 -8.97
N ALA A 116 0.37 -7.74 -9.34
CA ALA A 116 1.11 -6.69 -8.65
C ALA A 116 0.68 -6.55 -7.17
N LEU A 117 -0.60 -6.78 -6.87
CA LEU A 117 -1.12 -6.79 -5.50
C LEU A 117 -0.63 -8.00 -4.69
N LYS A 118 -0.59 -9.18 -5.29
CA LYS A 118 -0.02 -10.39 -4.65
C LYS A 118 1.46 -10.20 -4.32
N GLU A 119 2.22 -9.58 -5.22
CA GLU A 119 3.62 -9.23 -4.96
C GLU A 119 3.78 -8.20 -3.83
N LEU A 120 2.90 -7.21 -3.75
CA LEU A 120 2.88 -6.26 -2.65
C LEU A 120 2.63 -6.94 -1.31
N GLU A 121 1.67 -7.87 -1.26
CA GLU A 121 1.37 -8.65 -0.06
C GLU A 121 2.55 -9.53 0.35
N ALA A 122 3.21 -10.19 -0.60
CA ALA A 122 4.39 -11.02 -0.33
C ALA A 122 5.56 -10.19 0.24
N ARG A 123 5.81 -8.99 -0.31
CA ARG A 123 6.85 -8.07 0.21
C ARG A 123 6.52 -7.59 1.62
N ALA A 124 5.26 -7.25 1.89
CA ALA A 124 4.84 -6.84 3.22
C ALA A 124 5.03 -7.96 4.26
N LEU A 125 4.65 -9.19 3.91
CA LEU A 125 4.85 -10.36 4.75
C LEU A 125 6.35 -10.61 5.01
N HIS A 126 7.18 -10.49 3.98
CA HIS A 126 8.63 -10.65 4.11
C HIS A 126 9.24 -9.65 5.10
N LEU A 127 8.92 -8.36 4.98
CA LEU A 127 9.39 -7.33 5.90
C LEU A 127 8.94 -7.55 7.34
N ILE A 128 7.71 -8.02 7.54
CA ILE A 128 7.20 -8.31 8.88
C ILE A 128 7.88 -9.54 9.46
N ARG A 129 8.15 -10.56 8.65
CA ARG A 129 8.92 -11.72 9.06
C ARG A 129 10.30 -11.32 9.57
N GLU A 130 11.06 -10.52 8.80
CA GLU A 130 12.38 -10.05 9.20
C GLU A 130 12.39 -9.25 10.51
N SER A 131 11.31 -8.50 10.77
CA SER A 131 11.16 -7.69 11.99
C SER A 131 10.50 -8.40 13.16
N THR A 132 10.16 -9.70 13.01
CA THR A 132 9.41 -10.48 14.00
C THR A 132 10.30 -11.63 14.51
N ALA A 133 10.32 -11.86 15.85
CA ALA A 133 11.02 -13.00 16.41
C ALA A 133 10.50 -14.31 15.78
N GLU A 134 11.41 -15.19 15.38
CA GLU A 134 11.11 -16.43 14.63
C GLU A 134 10.00 -17.25 15.29
N ARG A 135 10.06 -17.43 16.61
CA ARG A 135 9.04 -18.17 17.37
C ARG A 135 7.63 -17.53 17.24
N THR A 136 7.55 -16.20 17.26
CA THR A 136 6.28 -15.46 17.08
C THR A 136 5.77 -15.59 15.66
N TRP A 137 6.66 -15.55 14.69
CA TRP A 137 6.32 -15.73 13.27
C TRP A 137 5.79 -17.13 13.00
N GLN A 138 6.46 -18.16 13.49
CA GLN A 138 6.04 -19.55 13.32
C GLN A 138 4.65 -19.82 13.91
N MET A 139 4.38 -19.36 15.14
CA MET A 139 3.04 -19.48 15.74
C MET A 139 1.96 -18.77 14.90
N PHE A 140 2.26 -17.58 14.37
CA PHE A 140 1.37 -16.89 13.45
C PHE A 140 1.13 -17.69 12.16
N TRP A 141 2.20 -18.18 11.53
CA TRP A 141 2.14 -18.92 10.27
C TRP A 141 1.31 -20.18 10.39
N LEU A 142 1.63 -21.04 11.37
CA LEU A 142 0.90 -22.27 11.65
C LEU A 142 -0.60 -22.02 11.93
N SER A 143 -0.91 -20.95 12.67
CA SER A 143 -2.31 -20.63 13.01
C SER A 143 -3.11 -19.96 11.92
N THR A 144 -2.46 -19.28 10.97
CA THR A 144 -3.14 -18.42 9.98
C THR A 144 -3.08 -19.01 8.58
N VAL A 145 -1.92 -19.50 8.17
CA VAL A 145 -1.71 -20.04 6.81
C VAL A 145 -2.00 -21.54 6.80
N GLU A 146 -1.44 -22.29 7.75
CA GLU A 146 -1.64 -23.73 7.85
C GLU A 146 -2.91 -24.13 8.62
N GLN A 147 -3.61 -23.14 9.20
CA GLN A 147 -4.89 -23.30 9.92
C GLN A 147 -4.85 -24.38 11.03
N GLN A 148 -3.68 -24.61 11.63
CA GLN A 148 -3.56 -25.56 12.70
C GLN A 148 -4.31 -25.11 13.96
N PRO A 149 -4.89 -26.06 14.74
CA PRO A 149 -5.56 -25.75 15.99
C PRO A 149 -4.61 -25.08 17.00
N THR A 150 -5.06 -24.01 17.62
CA THR A 150 -4.27 -23.24 18.59
C THR A 150 -3.72 -24.08 19.75
N ALA A 151 -4.46 -25.12 20.19
CA ALA A 151 -4.02 -26.04 21.24
C ALA A 151 -2.80 -26.86 20.80
N LYS A 152 -2.80 -27.36 19.56
CA LYS A 152 -1.68 -28.14 19.00
C LYS A 152 -0.41 -27.28 18.86
N ILE A 153 -0.58 -26.01 18.41
CA ILE A 153 0.53 -25.08 18.32
C ILE A 153 1.08 -24.74 19.71
N ALA A 154 0.19 -24.57 20.70
CA ALA A 154 0.58 -24.30 22.08
C ALA A 154 1.42 -25.44 22.68
N GLU A 155 1.03 -26.67 22.45
CA GLU A 155 1.78 -27.86 22.84
C GLU A 155 3.14 -27.94 22.15
N GLN A 156 3.18 -27.75 20.82
CA GLN A 156 4.43 -27.79 20.03
C GLN A 156 5.46 -26.76 20.48
N PHE A 157 5.01 -25.57 20.92
CA PHE A 157 5.89 -24.47 21.32
C PHE A 157 6.07 -24.36 22.83
N ASP A 158 5.49 -25.26 23.63
CA ASP A 158 5.48 -25.20 25.09
C ASP A 158 5.04 -23.81 25.60
N VAL A 159 3.84 -23.40 25.20
CA VAL A 159 3.21 -22.13 25.58
C VAL A 159 1.72 -22.32 25.83
N THR A 160 1.08 -21.30 26.39
CA THR A 160 -0.38 -21.30 26.55
C THR A 160 -1.09 -21.01 25.20
N PRO A 161 -2.32 -21.52 24.98
CA PRO A 161 -3.13 -21.14 23.82
C PRO A 161 -3.38 -19.62 23.73
N ALA A 162 -3.38 -18.92 24.87
CA ALA A 162 -3.45 -17.45 24.90
C ALA A 162 -2.21 -16.80 24.26
N ALA A 163 -1.01 -17.32 24.53
CA ALA A 163 0.24 -16.83 23.93
C ALA A 163 0.25 -16.97 22.39
N VAL A 164 -0.29 -18.06 21.86
CA VAL A 164 -0.45 -18.25 20.40
C VAL A 164 -1.39 -17.18 19.81
N ARG A 165 -2.53 -16.91 20.48
CA ARG A 165 -3.46 -15.86 20.04
C ARG A 165 -2.81 -14.47 20.07
N VAL A 166 -2.01 -14.16 21.09
CA VAL A 166 -1.26 -12.90 21.20
C VAL A 166 -0.21 -12.80 20.09
N ALA A 167 0.53 -13.87 19.78
CA ALA A 167 1.48 -13.89 18.67
C ALA A 167 0.79 -13.59 17.34
N LYS A 168 -0.33 -14.26 17.06
CA LYS A 168 -1.17 -14.00 15.87
C LYS A 168 -1.64 -12.54 15.82
N ALA A 169 -2.21 -12.02 16.90
CA ALA A 169 -2.71 -10.65 16.96
C ALA A 169 -1.60 -9.61 16.74
N ARG A 170 -0.39 -9.86 17.27
CA ARG A 170 0.78 -8.98 17.11
C ARG A 170 1.21 -8.88 15.65
N VAL A 171 1.29 -10.00 14.92
CA VAL A 171 1.68 -10.00 13.50
C VAL A 171 0.59 -9.36 12.65
N ILE A 172 -0.69 -9.71 12.88
CA ILE A 172 -1.82 -9.08 12.18
C ILE A 172 -1.86 -7.55 12.46
N GLY A 173 -1.60 -7.14 13.69
CA GLY A 173 -1.50 -5.73 14.05
C GLY A 173 -0.41 -4.99 13.27
N ARG A 174 0.77 -5.62 13.09
CA ARG A 174 1.86 -5.06 12.26
C ARG A 174 1.46 -4.96 10.78
N LEU A 175 0.84 -6.01 10.23
CA LEU A 175 0.28 -5.98 8.87
C LEU A 175 -0.74 -4.84 8.72
N ARG A 176 -1.69 -4.75 9.63
CA ARG A 176 -2.66 -3.64 9.61
C ARG A 176 -1.97 -2.28 9.67
N LYS A 177 -0.97 -2.11 10.53
CA LYS A 177 -0.19 -0.87 10.61
C LYS A 177 0.51 -0.54 9.30
N MET A 178 1.03 -1.50 8.59
CA MET A 178 1.69 -1.29 7.30
C MET A 178 0.69 -0.88 6.20
N PHE A 179 -0.55 -1.41 6.24
CA PHE A 179 -1.58 -1.19 5.20
C PHE A 179 -2.68 -0.19 5.60
N VAL A 180 -2.86 0.10 6.90
CA VAL A 180 -3.99 0.87 7.43
C VAL A 180 -3.57 2.07 8.27
N ASP A 181 -2.51 2.00 9.04
CA ASP A 181 -2.06 3.08 9.95
C ASP A 181 -1.28 4.22 9.27
N SER A 182 -1.20 4.21 7.94
CA SER A 182 -1.14 5.48 7.24
C SER A 182 -2.45 6.28 7.39
N ALA A 183 -3.50 5.69 8.00
CA ALA A 183 -4.85 6.27 8.09
C ALA A 183 -5.41 6.46 9.51
N SER A 184 -4.77 5.99 10.57
CA SER A 184 -5.41 5.93 11.90
C SER A 184 -4.48 6.29 13.07
N GLN A 185 -3.85 7.47 13.07
CA GLN A 185 -3.36 8.06 14.30
C GLN A 185 -3.82 9.53 14.41
N SER A 186 -5.09 9.69 14.76
CA SER A 186 -5.58 10.92 15.38
C SER A 186 -6.81 10.60 16.25
N GLU A 187 -6.66 9.64 17.19
CA GLU A 187 -7.50 9.54 18.37
C GLU A 187 -6.59 9.19 19.57
N SER A 188 -6.11 10.21 20.23
CA SER A 188 -5.90 10.42 21.67
C SER A 188 -5.39 11.82 21.89
#